data_25056134e7dcff7e91536ab729a00608
#
_entry.id   25056134e7dcff7e91536ab729a00608
#
_cell.length_a   1.000
_cell.length_b   1.000
_cell.length_c   1.000
_cell.angle_alpha   90.00
_cell.angle_beta   90.00
_cell.angle_gamma   90.00
#
_symmetry.space_group_name_H-M   'P 1'
#
loop_
_entity.id
_entity.type
_entity.pdbx_description
1 polymer ?
#
loop_
_entity_poly.entity_id
_entity_poly.type
_entity_poly.pdbx_seq_one_letter_code
_entity_poly.pdbx_strand_id
1 'polypeptide(L)'
;MKKIVCLLLAALLVCVFGGAMAEAPDASGDPAVTLVYAEVNNLNDTVVGQVALHFAERVKELSGGTVTIDVQGAGVLGSEGDFCDDMIGGIGTIDMARLSVSTLTGYGDKGVPKSKLLCLPFTFASRDHFWNFAASDIAQEFMDELMEDGLGLHGLFLGEEGFRHIFCNKPVSSLADLQGLKIRVSTDPTMVGMIKAFGAEPTVIAYSELYTSLQSGVVDGAENPVGNYKSQSFYEVAPYMLLDGHQLGVIELVITDMAWNKLTAAQQECLKIAAKECQAYNKELSEKVEEDTLKELGDKITAVEVDKTEWIAKAQDVSNEATKDYADLYQKIQDLK
;
A
#
# COMPACT_ATOMS: atom_id res chain seq x y z
N MET A 1 37.70 43.48 8.32
CA MET A 1 37.43 42.05 8.34
C MET A 1 36.04 41.85 8.89
N LYS A 2 35.04 41.89 8.01
CA LYS A 2 33.61 41.79 8.38
C LYS A 2 33.11 40.39 8.01
N LYS A 3 32.69 39.62 9.03
CA LYS A 3 32.01 38.34 8.84
C LYS A 3 30.56 38.62 8.45
N ILE A 4 30.20 38.25 7.22
CA ILE A 4 28.82 38.26 6.74
C ILE A 4 28.21 36.91 7.15
N VAL A 5 27.25 36.98 8.05
CA VAL A 5 26.38 35.83 8.41
C VAL A 5 25.24 35.81 7.38
N CYS A 6 25.25 34.84 6.50
CA CYS A 6 24.08 34.53 5.65
C CYS A 6 23.05 33.75 6.45
N LEU A 7 21.98 34.44 6.86
CA LEU A 7 20.74 33.78 7.28
C LEU A 7 20.00 33.33 6.01
N LEU A 8 19.95 32.04 5.77
CA LEU A 8 19.02 31.42 4.81
C LEU A 8 17.62 31.36 5.47
N LEU A 9 16.74 32.27 5.06
CA LEU A 9 15.31 32.12 5.27
C LEU A 9 14.82 31.01 4.33
N ALA A 10 14.49 29.86 4.89
CA ALA A 10 13.65 28.87 4.22
C ALA A 10 12.22 29.43 4.21
N ALA A 11 11.80 29.99 3.08
CA ALA A 11 10.41 30.33 2.85
C ALA A 11 9.64 29.03 2.58
N LEU A 12 8.84 28.60 3.56
CA LEU A 12 7.80 27.59 3.34
C LEU A 12 6.82 28.17 2.30
N LEU A 13 6.83 27.61 1.10
CA LEU A 13 5.77 27.83 0.12
C LEU A 13 4.58 26.97 0.53
N VAL A 14 3.69 27.53 1.34
CA VAL A 14 2.36 26.94 1.57
C VAL A 14 1.56 27.19 0.29
N CYS A 15 1.46 26.19 -0.57
CA CYS A 15 0.49 26.19 -1.65
C CYS A 15 -0.92 26.09 -1.03
N VAL A 16 -1.59 27.23 -0.97
CA VAL A 16 -2.99 27.34 -0.55
C VAL A 16 -3.85 26.67 -1.64
N PHE A 17 -4.16 25.41 -1.48
CA PHE A 17 -5.34 24.82 -2.12
C PHE A 17 -6.57 25.32 -1.37
N GLY A 18 -7.40 26.13 -2.04
CA GLY A 18 -8.58 26.77 -1.50
C GLY A 18 -9.77 25.83 -1.28
N GLY A 19 -9.63 24.92 -0.32
CA GLY A 19 -10.73 24.30 0.40
C GLY A 19 -10.51 24.64 1.86
N ALA A 20 -11.52 25.17 2.56
CA ALA A 20 -11.44 25.42 4.00
C ALA A 20 -11.10 24.10 4.70
N MET A 21 -9.82 23.92 5.07
CA MET A 21 -9.42 22.82 5.94
C MET A 21 -10.19 23.00 7.25
N ALA A 22 -10.87 21.96 7.70
CA ALA A 22 -11.49 21.99 9.02
C ALA A 22 -10.38 22.28 10.04
N GLU A 23 -10.61 23.29 10.89
CA GLU A 23 -9.68 23.60 11.98
C GLU A 23 -9.63 22.39 12.91
N ALA A 24 -8.44 21.88 13.21
CA ALA A 24 -8.30 20.74 14.09
C ALA A 24 -8.83 21.12 15.49
N PRO A 25 -9.58 20.24 16.16
CA PRO A 25 -10.05 20.51 17.49
C PRO A 25 -8.87 20.60 18.47
N ASP A 26 -8.99 21.43 19.49
CA ASP A 26 -7.96 21.54 20.53
C ASP A 26 -7.96 20.28 21.40
N ALA A 27 -6.97 19.44 21.19
CA ALA A 27 -6.69 18.24 21.97
C ALA A 27 -5.53 18.41 22.95
N SER A 28 -4.97 19.63 23.09
CA SER A 28 -3.74 19.87 23.89
C SER A 28 -3.91 19.60 25.38
N GLY A 29 -5.14 19.57 25.88
CA GLY A 29 -5.49 19.25 27.26
C GLY A 29 -5.85 17.78 27.51
N ASP A 30 -5.89 16.96 26.48
CA ASP A 30 -6.30 15.56 26.56
C ASP A 30 -5.23 14.66 27.17
N PRO A 31 -5.59 13.48 27.72
CA PRO A 31 -4.61 12.49 28.19
C PRO A 31 -3.64 12.08 27.09
N ALA A 32 -2.35 11.98 27.46
CA ALA A 32 -1.32 11.56 26.53
C ALA A 32 -1.49 10.08 26.15
N VAL A 33 -1.42 9.78 24.83
CA VAL A 33 -1.51 8.43 24.29
C VAL A 33 -0.32 8.21 23.34
N THR A 34 0.31 7.04 23.44
CA THR A 34 1.29 6.57 22.44
C THR A 34 0.72 5.36 21.75
N LEU A 35 0.72 5.39 20.41
CA LEU A 35 0.27 4.31 19.54
C LEU A 35 1.46 3.64 18.86
N VAL A 36 1.45 2.31 18.78
CA VAL A 36 2.45 1.52 18.05
C VAL A 36 1.96 1.31 16.62
N TYR A 37 2.74 1.79 15.64
CA TYR A 37 2.46 1.65 14.21
C TYR A 37 3.42 0.64 13.58
N ALA A 38 2.89 -0.43 12.99
CA ALA A 38 3.67 -1.45 12.28
C ALA A 38 3.75 -1.20 10.77
N GLU A 39 4.97 -1.25 10.21
CA GLU A 39 5.24 -1.11 8.78
C GLU A 39 6.27 -2.17 8.34
N VAL A 40 5.94 -2.95 7.30
CA VAL A 40 6.83 -4.00 6.79
C VAL A 40 7.94 -3.45 5.91
N ASN A 41 7.75 -2.26 5.31
CA ASN A 41 8.72 -1.62 4.43
C ASN A 41 9.70 -0.72 5.19
N ASN A 42 10.81 -0.36 4.50
CA ASN A 42 11.75 0.65 4.98
C ASN A 42 11.09 2.03 5.02
N LEU A 43 11.26 2.74 6.14
CA LEU A 43 10.56 4.00 6.38
C LEU A 43 11.03 5.14 5.48
N ASN A 44 12.31 5.19 5.11
CA ASN A 44 12.88 6.31 4.36
C ASN A 44 12.92 6.09 2.85
N ASP A 45 12.90 4.81 2.41
CA ASP A 45 13.20 4.44 1.03
C ASP A 45 11.96 3.98 0.24
N THR A 46 10.79 3.98 0.88
CA THR A 46 9.52 3.62 0.23
C THR A 46 8.47 4.71 0.38
N VAL A 47 7.54 4.77 -0.55
CA VAL A 47 6.39 5.70 -0.50
C VAL A 47 5.64 5.53 0.80
N VAL A 48 5.23 4.31 1.11
CA VAL A 48 4.40 4.00 2.29
C VAL A 48 5.13 4.25 3.62
N GLY A 49 6.45 4.01 3.67
CA GLY A 49 7.27 4.32 4.85
C GLY A 49 7.33 5.83 5.12
N GLN A 50 7.54 6.64 4.07
CA GLN A 50 7.54 8.10 4.19
C GLN A 50 6.17 8.63 4.59
N VAL A 51 5.08 8.06 4.06
CA VAL A 51 3.70 8.39 4.46
C VAL A 51 3.46 8.07 5.94
N ALA A 52 3.96 6.93 6.44
CA ALA A 52 3.85 6.56 7.86
C ALA A 52 4.54 7.58 8.78
N LEU A 53 5.76 8.01 8.42
CA LEU A 53 6.47 9.04 9.18
C LEU A 53 5.75 10.39 9.14
N HIS A 54 5.26 10.79 7.96
CA HIS A 54 4.50 12.03 7.81
C HIS A 54 3.19 12.00 8.63
N PHE A 55 2.47 10.88 8.62
CA PHE A 55 1.27 10.69 9.43
C PHE A 55 1.57 10.86 10.92
N ALA A 56 2.62 10.23 11.42
CA ALA A 56 3.02 10.33 12.82
C ALA A 56 3.35 11.77 13.24
N GLU A 57 4.06 12.52 12.39
CA GLU A 57 4.38 13.93 12.62
C GLU A 57 3.11 14.80 12.63
N ARG A 58 2.22 14.61 11.63
CA ARG A 58 0.98 15.40 11.53
C ARG A 58 0.02 15.14 12.70
N VAL A 59 -0.14 13.89 13.12
CA VAL A 59 -0.97 13.56 14.30
C VAL A 59 -0.41 14.25 15.55
N LYS A 60 0.91 14.20 15.75
CA LYS A 60 1.56 14.88 16.88
C LYS A 60 1.34 16.38 16.86
N GLU A 61 1.46 17.04 15.71
CA GLU A 61 1.24 18.48 15.56
C GLU A 61 -0.22 18.84 15.82
N LEU A 62 -1.17 18.16 15.16
CA LEU A 62 -2.60 18.44 15.27
C LEU A 62 -3.15 18.21 16.68
N SER A 63 -2.65 17.20 17.38
CA SER A 63 -3.06 16.87 18.75
C SER A 63 -2.36 17.73 19.83
N GLY A 64 -1.50 18.69 19.45
CA GLY A 64 -0.67 19.42 20.41
C GLY A 64 0.32 18.52 21.19
N GLY A 65 0.68 17.37 20.64
CA GLY A 65 1.58 16.40 21.21
C GLY A 65 0.96 15.41 22.20
N THR A 66 -0.37 15.44 22.38
CA THR A 66 -1.06 14.47 23.26
C THR A 66 -1.19 13.08 22.62
N VAL A 67 -1.14 12.98 21.29
CA VAL A 67 -1.00 11.71 20.59
C VAL A 67 0.38 11.64 19.95
N THR A 68 1.12 10.57 20.23
CA THR A 68 2.39 10.23 19.59
C THR A 68 2.30 8.86 18.97
N ILE A 69 2.96 8.67 17.82
CA ILE A 69 2.97 7.39 17.10
C ILE A 69 4.41 6.90 17.01
N ASP A 70 4.66 5.72 17.56
CA ASP A 70 5.93 5.00 17.46
C ASP A 70 5.90 4.11 16.21
N VAL A 71 6.54 4.58 15.14
CA VAL A 71 6.55 3.89 13.84
C VAL A 71 7.66 2.87 13.80
N GLN A 72 7.30 1.59 13.75
CA GLN A 72 8.19 0.43 13.69
C GLN A 72 8.25 -0.11 12.26
N GLY A 73 9.28 0.30 11.51
CA GLY A 73 9.45 -0.07 10.10
C GLY A 73 10.30 -1.32 9.87
N ALA A 74 10.51 -1.62 8.59
CA ALA A 74 11.36 -2.73 8.11
C ALA A 74 10.98 -4.11 8.68
N GLY A 75 9.70 -4.31 8.99
CA GLY A 75 9.19 -5.59 9.48
C GLY A 75 9.71 -6.01 10.85
N VAL A 76 10.18 -5.09 11.70
CA VAL A 76 10.71 -5.45 13.04
C VAL A 76 9.66 -6.06 13.96
N LEU A 77 8.36 -5.81 13.69
CA LEU A 77 7.24 -6.42 14.40
C LEU A 77 6.67 -7.67 13.70
N GLY A 78 7.29 -8.13 12.61
CA GLY A 78 6.87 -9.30 11.84
C GLY A 78 6.44 -8.97 10.41
N SER A 79 5.73 -9.90 9.78
CA SER A 79 5.08 -9.75 8.48
C SER A 79 3.72 -9.05 8.60
N GLU A 80 3.12 -8.61 7.49
CA GLU A 80 1.74 -8.10 7.50
C GLU A 80 0.73 -9.15 8.02
N GLY A 81 0.97 -10.45 7.80
CA GLY A 81 0.18 -11.52 8.40
C GLY A 81 0.26 -11.53 9.92
N ASP A 82 1.48 -11.37 10.48
CA ASP A 82 1.69 -11.26 11.93
C ASP A 82 0.99 -10.01 12.49
N PHE A 83 0.97 -8.90 11.74
CA PHE A 83 0.23 -7.70 12.14
C PHE A 83 -1.28 -7.97 12.22
N CYS A 84 -1.83 -8.65 11.21
CA CYS A 84 -3.24 -9.06 11.22
C CYS A 84 -3.55 -9.99 12.39
N ASP A 85 -2.68 -10.96 12.68
CA ASP A 85 -2.83 -11.87 13.83
C ASP A 85 -2.86 -11.12 15.17
N ASP A 86 -1.97 -10.12 15.34
CA ASP A 86 -1.94 -9.29 16.55
C ASP A 86 -3.20 -8.42 16.67
N MET A 87 -3.53 -7.66 15.62
CA MET A 87 -4.57 -6.64 15.63
C MET A 87 -5.97 -7.24 15.66
N ILE A 88 -6.25 -8.22 14.78
CA ILE A 88 -7.57 -8.88 14.66
C ILE A 88 -7.75 -9.92 15.77
N GLY A 89 -6.67 -10.57 16.19
CA GLY A 89 -6.63 -11.49 17.32
C GLY A 89 -6.75 -10.80 18.69
N GLY A 90 -6.59 -9.48 18.75
CA GLY A 90 -6.73 -8.70 19.98
C GLY A 90 -5.57 -8.88 20.95
N ILE A 91 -4.36 -9.22 20.47
CA ILE A 91 -3.15 -9.34 21.31
C ILE A 91 -2.78 -7.97 21.88
N GLY A 92 -2.88 -6.91 21.05
CA GLY A 92 -2.77 -5.52 21.47
C GLY A 92 -1.32 -5.03 21.61
N THR A 93 -0.37 -5.64 20.90
CA THR A 93 1.00 -5.14 20.76
C THR A 93 1.08 -4.06 19.69
N ILE A 94 0.25 -4.17 18.64
CA ILE A 94 0.15 -3.25 17.51
C ILE A 94 -1.18 -2.52 17.61
N ASP A 95 -1.12 -1.18 17.68
CA ASP A 95 -2.31 -0.32 17.72
C ASP A 95 -2.81 0.01 16.30
N MET A 96 -1.90 0.17 15.34
CA MET A 96 -2.20 0.53 13.95
C MET A 96 -1.14 -0.01 12.99
N ALA A 97 -1.53 -0.14 11.72
CA ALA A 97 -0.61 -0.59 10.67
C ALA A 97 -1.05 -0.04 9.30
N ARG A 98 -0.09 0.10 8.39
CA ARG A 98 -0.39 0.11 6.97
C ARG A 98 -0.41 -1.36 6.49
N LEU A 99 -1.50 -1.76 5.92
CA LEU A 99 -1.68 -3.10 5.37
C LEU A 99 -1.90 -3.02 3.85
N SER A 100 -1.32 -3.95 3.11
CA SER A 100 -1.71 -4.18 1.72
C SER A 100 -3.14 -4.73 1.71
N VAL A 101 -4.02 -4.19 0.88
CA VAL A 101 -5.40 -4.72 0.76
C VAL A 101 -5.35 -6.20 0.37
N SER A 102 -4.36 -6.61 -0.43
CA SER A 102 -4.13 -8.03 -0.76
C SER A 102 -3.83 -8.93 0.45
N THR A 103 -3.28 -8.41 1.53
CA THR A 103 -3.12 -9.16 2.78
C THR A 103 -4.44 -9.29 3.51
N LEU A 104 -5.21 -8.21 3.60
CA LEU A 104 -6.55 -8.22 4.22
C LEU A 104 -7.50 -9.17 3.50
N THR A 105 -7.51 -9.20 2.16
CA THR A 105 -8.37 -10.11 1.37
C THR A 105 -8.00 -11.57 1.53
N GLY A 106 -6.74 -11.86 1.82
CA GLY A 106 -6.22 -13.20 2.06
C GLY A 106 -6.28 -13.68 3.52
N TYR A 107 -6.75 -12.83 4.45
CA TYR A 107 -6.72 -13.12 5.87
C TYR A 107 -7.91 -13.97 6.33
N GLY A 108 -7.71 -15.29 6.32
CA GLY A 108 -8.62 -16.29 6.90
C GLY A 108 -10.05 -16.27 6.34
N ASP A 109 -10.98 -16.89 7.11
CA ASP A 109 -12.40 -16.96 6.75
C ASP A 109 -13.15 -15.63 6.96
N LYS A 110 -12.56 -14.71 7.71
CA LYS A 110 -13.18 -13.43 8.00
C LYS A 110 -13.08 -12.46 6.81
N GLY A 111 -12.01 -12.46 6.06
CA GLY A 111 -11.76 -11.70 4.82
C GLY A 111 -12.54 -10.40 4.65
N VAL A 112 -12.21 -9.68 3.65
CA VAL A 112 -12.92 -8.44 3.25
C VAL A 112 -13.39 -8.60 1.80
N PRO A 113 -14.59 -9.16 1.58
CA PRO A 113 -15.03 -9.60 0.26
C PRO A 113 -15.20 -8.47 -0.76
N LYS A 114 -15.62 -7.24 -0.33
CA LYS A 114 -15.71 -6.07 -1.22
C LYS A 114 -14.30 -5.62 -1.62
N SER A 115 -13.38 -5.57 -0.68
CA SER A 115 -12.00 -5.10 -0.89
C SER A 115 -11.21 -5.95 -1.89
N LYS A 116 -11.64 -7.20 -2.17
CA LYS A 116 -11.13 -8.00 -3.29
C LYS A 116 -11.21 -7.28 -4.63
N LEU A 117 -12.22 -6.42 -4.83
CA LEU A 117 -12.39 -5.65 -6.07
C LEU A 117 -11.20 -4.72 -6.34
N LEU A 118 -10.54 -4.22 -5.28
CA LEU A 118 -9.38 -3.34 -5.39
C LEU A 118 -8.10 -4.09 -5.79
N CYS A 119 -8.10 -5.41 -5.60
CA CYS A 119 -6.97 -6.29 -5.90
C CYS A 119 -7.12 -7.02 -7.25
N LEU A 120 -8.21 -6.77 -8.00
CA LEU A 120 -8.38 -7.41 -9.29
C LEU A 120 -7.37 -6.88 -10.31
N PRO A 121 -6.85 -7.75 -11.19
CA PRO A 121 -5.94 -7.31 -12.23
C PRO A 121 -6.59 -6.24 -13.10
N PHE A 122 -5.83 -5.18 -13.36
CA PHE A 122 -6.20 -4.04 -14.21
C PHE A 122 -7.48 -3.28 -13.77
N THR A 123 -7.89 -3.38 -12.50
CA THR A 123 -9.03 -2.61 -11.97
C THR A 123 -8.83 -1.12 -12.18
N PHE A 124 -7.66 -0.60 -11.81
CA PHE A 124 -7.33 0.80 -12.01
C PHE A 124 -6.54 0.98 -13.31
N ALA A 125 -7.12 1.70 -14.26
CA ALA A 125 -6.50 1.96 -15.56
C ALA A 125 -5.33 2.96 -15.48
N SER A 126 -5.33 3.81 -14.44
CA SER A 126 -4.31 4.82 -14.18
C SER A 126 -4.31 5.19 -12.69
N ARG A 127 -3.30 5.94 -12.24
CA ARG A 127 -3.29 6.54 -10.90
C ARG A 127 -4.46 7.51 -10.70
N ASP A 128 -4.78 8.33 -11.70
CA ASP A 128 -5.91 9.25 -11.61
C ASP A 128 -7.22 8.50 -11.37
N HIS A 129 -7.44 7.36 -12.03
CA HIS A 129 -8.60 6.51 -11.78
C HIS A 129 -8.67 6.06 -10.31
N PHE A 130 -7.55 5.59 -9.74
CA PHE A 130 -7.48 5.23 -8.33
C PHE A 130 -7.75 6.42 -7.41
N TRP A 131 -7.14 7.58 -7.68
CA TRP A 131 -7.30 8.75 -6.81
C TRP A 131 -8.69 9.37 -6.91
N ASN A 132 -9.37 9.25 -8.06
CA ASN A 132 -10.79 9.58 -8.18
C ASN A 132 -11.64 8.65 -7.31
N PHE A 133 -11.35 7.35 -7.32
CA PHE A 133 -11.99 6.37 -6.44
C PHE A 133 -11.71 6.68 -4.96
N ALA A 134 -10.46 6.85 -4.56
CA ALA A 134 -10.06 7.09 -3.17
C ALA A 134 -10.62 8.40 -2.58
N ALA A 135 -10.95 9.37 -3.44
CA ALA A 135 -11.60 10.63 -3.05
C ALA A 135 -13.14 10.56 -3.07
N SER A 136 -13.73 9.45 -3.51
CA SER A 136 -15.18 9.29 -3.65
C SER A 136 -15.83 8.72 -2.38
N ASP A 137 -17.15 8.91 -2.25
CA ASP A 137 -17.92 8.31 -1.16
C ASP A 137 -17.90 6.76 -1.20
N ILE A 138 -17.60 6.19 -2.39
CA ILE A 138 -17.53 4.73 -2.56
C ILE A 138 -16.35 4.16 -1.77
N ALA A 139 -15.22 4.88 -1.67
CA ALA A 139 -14.04 4.44 -0.92
C ALA A 139 -14.34 4.17 0.57
N GLN A 140 -15.31 4.94 1.14
CA GLN A 140 -15.72 4.74 2.52
C GLN A 140 -16.36 3.37 2.76
N GLU A 141 -17.10 2.81 1.78
CA GLU A 141 -17.71 1.47 1.88
C GLU A 141 -16.66 0.36 2.08
N PHE A 142 -15.43 0.56 1.58
CA PHE A 142 -14.33 -0.39 1.73
C PHE A 142 -13.65 -0.25 3.10
N MET A 143 -13.47 0.98 3.58
CA MET A 143 -12.89 1.22 4.90
C MET A 143 -13.84 0.78 6.03
N ASP A 144 -15.16 0.96 5.86
CA ASP A 144 -16.16 0.52 6.81
C ASP A 144 -16.29 -1.00 6.87
N GLU A 145 -15.99 -1.71 5.77
CA GLU A 145 -16.05 -3.17 5.68
C GLU A 145 -15.26 -3.86 6.80
N LEU A 146 -14.11 -3.30 7.19
CA LEU A 146 -13.25 -3.87 8.24
C LEU A 146 -13.98 -4.01 9.59
N MET A 147 -14.81 -3.04 9.93
CA MET A 147 -15.63 -3.09 11.14
C MET A 147 -16.91 -3.91 10.92
N GLU A 148 -17.58 -3.75 9.76
CA GLU A 148 -18.81 -4.47 9.41
C GLU A 148 -18.62 -5.99 9.42
N ASP A 149 -17.48 -6.48 8.90
CA ASP A 149 -17.13 -7.90 8.83
C ASP A 149 -16.47 -8.41 10.13
N GLY A 150 -16.41 -7.58 11.16
CA GLY A 150 -16.00 -7.94 12.51
C GLY A 150 -14.51 -8.18 12.70
N LEU A 151 -13.67 -7.52 11.88
CA LEU A 151 -12.22 -7.55 12.05
C LEU A 151 -11.77 -6.65 13.22
N GLY A 152 -12.62 -5.73 13.69
CA GLY A 152 -12.29 -4.81 14.77
C GLY A 152 -11.22 -3.78 14.38
N LEU A 153 -11.19 -3.40 13.11
CA LEU A 153 -10.29 -2.40 12.54
C LEU A 153 -11.07 -1.22 11.97
N HIS A 154 -10.61 0.01 12.20
CA HIS A 154 -11.09 1.21 11.54
C HIS A 154 -10.13 1.57 10.40
N GLY A 155 -10.64 1.67 9.18
CA GLY A 155 -9.92 2.23 8.04
C GLY A 155 -9.81 3.74 8.17
N LEU A 156 -8.61 4.30 7.99
CA LEU A 156 -8.35 5.73 8.09
C LEU A 156 -8.20 6.38 6.71
N PHE A 157 -7.51 5.73 5.78
CA PHE A 157 -7.48 6.11 4.37
C PHE A 157 -6.99 4.95 3.48
N LEU A 158 -7.42 4.99 2.22
CA LEU A 158 -6.87 4.16 1.15
C LEU A 158 -5.79 4.95 0.41
N GLY A 159 -4.67 4.29 0.16
CA GLY A 159 -3.53 4.84 -0.57
C GLY A 159 -2.94 3.85 -1.55
N GLU A 160 -1.80 4.19 -2.15
CA GLU A 160 -1.11 3.32 -3.10
C GLU A 160 0.41 3.28 -2.86
N GLU A 161 1.03 2.21 -3.31
CA GLU A 161 2.48 2.00 -3.27
C GLU A 161 3.11 1.87 -4.68
N GLY A 162 2.33 2.07 -5.73
CA GLY A 162 2.74 1.99 -7.15
C GLY A 162 2.11 0.84 -7.91
N PHE A 163 2.24 0.89 -9.25
CA PHE A 163 1.90 -0.25 -10.08
C PHE A 163 2.86 -1.39 -9.85
N ARG A 164 2.29 -2.60 -9.77
CA ARG A 164 3.01 -3.85 -9.53
C ARG A 164 3.41 -4.46 -10.87
N HIS A 165 4.65 -4.95 -10.91
CA HIS A 165 5.28 -5.51 -12.10
C HIS A 165 5.90 -6.86 -11.77
N ILE A 166 5.82 -7.81 -12.72
CA ILE A 166 6.49 -9.10 -12.57
C ILE A 166 7.98 -8.94 -12.85
N PHE A 167 8.82 -9.51 -11.99
CA PHE A 167 10.27 -9.58 -12.18
C PHE A 167 10.81 -10.98 -11.89
N CYS A 168 11.86 -11.35 -12.60
CA CYS A 168 12.40 -12.71 -12.60
C CYS A 168 13.93 -12.74 -12.52
N ASN A 169 14.47 -13.88 -12.07
CA ASN A 169 15.91 -14.18 -12.10
C ASN A 169 16.39 -14.70 -13.47
N LYS A 170 15.48 -14.89 -14.42
CA LYS A 170 15.72 -15.33 -15.79
C LYS A 170 15.20 -14.29 -16.78
N PRO A 171 15.79 -14.21 -18.00
CA PRO A 171 15.26 -13.33 -19.04
C PRO A 171 13.81 -13.63 -19.35
N VAL A 172 12.97 -12.60 -19.28
CA VAL A 172 11.54 -12.63 -19.64
C VAL A 172 11.22 -11.40 -20.48
N SER A 173 10.36 -11.55 -21.48
CA SER A 173 9.94 -10.48 -22.39
C SER A 173 8.45 -10.55 -22.77
N SER A 174 7.76 -11.62 -22.39
CA SER A 174 6.36 -11.87 -22.74
C SER A 174 5.70 -12.84 -21.76
N LEU A 175 4.36 -12.98 -21.85
CA LEU A 175 3.61 -14.00 -21.12
C LEU A 175 4.09 -15.42 -21.37
N ALA A 176 4.56 -15.70 -22.59
CA ALA A 176 5.04 -17.03 -22.95
C ALA A 176 6.27 -17.43 -22.12
N ASP A 177 7.12 -16.47 -21.74
CA ASP A 177 8.31 -16.72 -20.94
C ASP A 177 8.01 -17.04 -19.47
N LEU A 178 6.78 -16.75 -19.01
CA LEU A 178 6.33 -17.03 -17.63
C LEU A 178 5.89 -18.49 -17.44
N GLN A 179 5.71 -19.26 -18.53
CA GLN A 179 5.19 -20.62 -18.45
C GLN A 179 5.99 -21.53 -17.51
N GLY A 180 5.34 -21.99 -16.43
CA GLY A 180 5.93 -22.89 -15.44
C GLY A 180 6.95 -22.24 -14.51
N LEU A 181 7.19 -20.92 -14.58
CA LEU A 181 8.01 -20.22 -13.61
C LEU A 181 7.29 -20.14 -12.26
N LYS A 182 8.02 -20.35 -11.19
CA LYS A 182 7.52 -20.16 -9.83
C LYS A 182 7.55 -18.69 -9.49
N ILE A 183 6.39 -18.06 -9.40
CA ILE A 183 6.26 -16.64 -9.08
C ILE A 183 5.68 -16.50 -7.67
N ARG A 184 6.43 -15.83 -6.81
CA ARG A 184 5.95 -15.51 -5.45
C ARG A 184 4.80 -14.52 -5.51
N VAL A 185 3.78 -14.79 -4.72
CA VAL A 185 2.63 -13.89 -4.48
C VAL A 185 2.39 -13.73 -2.97
N SER A 186 1.55 -12.75 -2.60
CA SER A 186 0.99 -12.64 -1.25
C SER A 186 -0.06 -13.72 -0.99
N THR A 187 -0.75 -13.65 0.14
CA THR A 187 -1.82 -14.60 0.51
C THR A 187 -3.12 -14.39 -0.28
N ASP A 188 -3.24 -13.34 -1.09
CA ASP A 188 -4.45 -13.01 -1.85
C ASP A 188 -4.80 -14.09 -2.89
N PRO A 189 -5.98 -14.71 -2.79
CA PRO A 189 -6.45 -15.70 -3.77
C PRO A 189 -6.56 -15.14 -5.19
N THR A 190 -6.84 -13.85 -5.34
CA THR A 190 -6.95 -13.17 -6.65
C THR A 190 -5.59 -13.12 -7.33
N MET A 191 -4.53 -12.76 -6.61
CA MET A 191 -3.17 -12.78 -7.12
C MET A 191 -2.72 -14.20 -7.49
N VAL A 192 -3.07 -15.19 -6.66
CA VAL A 192 -2.83 -16.61 -6.97
C VAL A 192 -3.52 -17.01 -8.28
N GLY A 193 -4.78 -16.62 -8.45
CA GLY A 193 -5.55 -16.86 -9.68
C GLY A 193 -4.96 -16.19 -10.91
N MET A 194 -4.56 -14.93 -10.77
CA MET A 194 -3.95 -14.13 -11.83
C MET A 194 -2.63 -14.75 -12.33
N ILE A 195 -1.71 -15.10 -11.44
CA ILE A 195 -0.43 -15.72 -11.82
C ILE A 195 -0.65 -17.07 -12.52
N LYS A 196 -1.63 -17.87 -12.09
CA LYS A 196 -2.05 -19.08 -12.81
C LYS A 196 -2.59 -18.76 -14.21
N ALA A 197 -3.42 -17.74 -14.34
CA ALA A 197 -3.97 -17.32 -15.64
C ALA A 197 -2.86 -16.85 -16.60
N PHE A 198 -1.79 -16.28 -16.09
CA PHE A 198 -0.58 -15.92 -16.85
C PHE A 198 0.30 -17.13 -17.22
N GLY A 199 -0.03 -18.33 -16.73
CA GLY A 199 0.67 -19.59 -17.03
C GLY A 199 1.84 -19.90 -16.12
N ALA A 200 2.05 -19.10 -15.08
CA ALA A 200 3.07 -19.35 -14.08
C ALA A 200 2.54 -20.15 -12.87
N GLU A 201 3.44 -20.63 -12.03
CA GLU A 201 3.13 -21.36 -10.79
C GLU A 201 3.21 -20.39 -9.60
N PRO A 202 2.08 -19.98 -8.99
CA PRO A 202 2.12 -19.10 -7.83
C PRO A 202 2.63 -19.84 -6.58
N THR A 203 3.51 -19.17 -5.85
CA THR A 203 4.07 -19.66 -4.57
C THR A 203 3.84 -18.60 -3.50
N VAL A 204 3.04 -18.91 -2.49
CA VAL A 204 2.76 -17.98 -1.38
C VAL A 204 3.92 -18.02 -0.39
N ILE A 205 4.60 -16.88 -0.22
CA ILE A 205 5.73 -16.69 0.70
C ILE A 205 5.60 -15.31 1.35
N ALA A 206 5.94 -15.19 2.64
CA ALA A 206 5.98 -13.92 3.34
C ALA A 206 6.95 -12.92 2.66
N TYR A 207 6.60 -11.63 2.70
CA TYR A 207 7.42 -10.60 2.04
C TYR A 207 8.85 -10.54 2.59
N SER A 208 9.02 -10.71 3.89
CA SER A 208 10.33 -10.74 4.56
C SER A 208 11.25 -11.88 4.10
N GLU A 209 10.68 -12.95 3.53
CA GLU A 209 11.45 -14.13 3.04
C GLU A 209 11.76 -14.04 1.54
N LEU A 210 11.22 -13.04 0.83
CA LEU A 210 11.27 -13.00 -0.63
C LEU A 210 12.69 -12.90 -1.18
N TYR A 211 13.55 -12.01 -0.65
CA TYR A 211 14.94 -11.87 -1.14
C TYR A 211 15.70 -13.21 -1.08
N THR A 212 15.63 -13.88 0.08
CA THR A 212 16.29 -15.18 0.29
C THR A 212 15.71 -16.27 -0.60
N SER A 213 14.39 -16.26 -0.84
CA SER A 213 13.72 -17.23 -1.72
C SER A 213 14.10 -17.04 -3.18
N LEU A 214 14.26 -15.80 -3.66
CA LEU A 214 14.79 -15.48 -4.99
C LEU A 214 16.26 -15.90 -5.11
N GLN A 215 17.08 -15.54 -4.12
CA GLN A 215 18.52 -15.83 -4.12
C GLN A 215 18.81 -17.34 -4.13
N SER A 216 18.02 -18.11 -3.38
CA SER A 216 18.18 -19.59 -3.30
C SER A 216 17.48 -20.35 -4.42
N GLY A 217 16.69 -19.66 -5.27
CA GLY A 217 15.95 -20.29 -6.37
C GLY A 217 14.73 -21.09 -5.91
N VAL A 218 14.20 -20.84 -4.73
CA VAL A 218 12.90 -21.39 -4.27
C VAL A 218 11.79 -20.89 -5.17
N VAL A 219 11.87 -19.61 -5.60
CA VAL A 219 11.05 -19.01 -6.64
C VAL A 219 11.92 -18.43 -7.75
N ASP A 220 11.37 -18.37 -8.97
CA ASP A 220 12.03 -17.82 -10.15
C ASP A 220 11.80 -16.33 -10.30
N GLY A 221 10.75 -15.80 -9.65
CA GLY A 221 10.36 -14.40 -9.73
C GLY A 221 9.34 -14.04 -8.68
N ALA A 222 8.92 -12.80 -8.74
CA ALA A 222 7.85 -12.22 -7.91
C ALA A 222 7.22 -11.04 -8.64
N GLU A 223 6.30 -10.36 -7.97
CA GLU A 223 5.69 -9.13 -8.44
C GLU A 223 5.68 -8.09 -7.30
N ASN A 224 5.94 -6.83 -7.63
CA ASN A 224 5.96 -5.74 -6.65
C ASN A 224 6.00 -4.36 -7.35
N PRO A 225 5.66 -3.27 -6.64
CA PRO A 225 5.97 -1.94 -7.12
C PRO A 225 7.48 -1.69 -7.25
N VAL A 226 7.86 -0.85 -8.22
CA VAL A 226 9.27 -0.56 -8.52
C VAL A 226 10.02 0.04 -7.33
N GLY A 227 9.35 0.88 -6.53
CA GLY A 227 9.93 1.46 -5.31
C GLY A 227 10.33 0.39 -4.29
N ASN A 228 9.43 -0.55 -4.03
CA ASN A 228 9.66 -1.65 -3.09
C ASN A 228 10.70 -2.65 -3.64
N TYR A 229 10.67 -2.93 -4.94
CA TYR A 229 11.67 -3.75 -5.63
C TYR A 229 13.09 -3.19 -5.45
N LYS A 230 13.27 -1.87 -5.59
CA LYS A 230 14.56 -1.21 -5.35
C LYS A 230 14.95 -1.23 -3.88
N SER A 231 14.05 -0.83 -2.99
CA SER A 231 14.30 -0.71 -1.54
C SER A 231 14.75 -2.04 -0.90
N GLN A 232 14.22 -3.16 -1.41
CA GLN A 232 14.58 -4.51 -0.97
C GLN A 232 15.73 -5.14 -1.75
N SER A 233 16.36 -4.39 -2.65
CA SER A 233 17.46 -4.87 -3.51
C SER A 233 17.12 -6.10 -4.35
N PHE A 234 15.84 -6.32 -4.69
CA PHE A 234 15.45 -7.48 -5.50
C PHE A 234 16.12 -7.48 -6.88
N TYR A 235 16.53 -6.32 -7.39
CA TYR A 235 17.27 -6.19 -8.66
C TYR A 235 18.61 -6.95 -8.67
N GLU A 236 19.19 -7.23 -7.50
CA GLU A 236 20.44 -7.99 -7.41
C GLU A 236 20.26 -9.48 -7.70
N VAL A 237 19.07 -10.02 -7.44
CA VAL A 237 18.75 -11.46 -7.53
C VAL A 237 17.70 -11.77 -8.60
N ALA A 238 16.97 -10.78 -9.10
CA ALA A 238 15.93 -10.92 -10.13
C ALA A 238 15.88 -9.66 -11.02
N PRO A 239 16.87 -9.46 -11.92
CA PRO A 239 17.04 -8.21 -12.64
C PRO A 239 16.17 -8.04 -13.91
N TYR A 240 15.33 -9.01 -14.26
CA TYR A 240 14.49 -8.95 -15.46
C TYR A 240 13.06 -8.58 -15.06
N MET A 241 12.56 -7.44 -15.53
CA MET A 241 11.24 -6.90 -15.17
C MET A 241 10.36 -6.71 -16.40
N LEU A 242 9.13 -7.17 -16.31
CA LEU A 242 8.06 -6.85 -17.28
C LEU A 242 7.27 -5.68 -16.75
N LEU A 243 7.19 -4.58 -17.51
CA LEU A 243 6.42 -3.39 -17.13
C LEU A 243 4.93 -3.59 -17.48
N ASP A 244 4.36 -4.65 -16.94
CA ASP A 244 2.99 -5.09 -17.20
C ASP A 244 1.94 -4.31 -16.40
N GLY A 245 2.29 -3.77 -15.23
CA GLY A 245 1.39 -2.96 -14.41
C GLY A 245 0.06 -3.65 -14.16
N HIS A 246 0.11 -4.95 -13.87
CA HIS A 246 -1.08 -5.80 -13.76
C HIS A 246 -2.02 -5.41 -12.63
N GLN A 247 -1.52 -4.70 -11.62
CA GLN A 247 -2.31 -4.26 -10.47
C GLN A 247 -1.71 -2.98 -9.90
N LEU A 248 -2.55 -2.07 -9.39
CA LEU A 248 -2.09 -1.02 -8.50
C LEU A 248 -1.98 -1.59 -7.08
N GLY A 249 -0.88 -1.36 -6.40
CA GLY A 249 -0.68 -1.78 -5.02
C GLY A 249 -1.50 -0.89 -4.09
N VAL A 250 -2.76 -1.26 -3.83
CA VAL A 250 -3.62 -0.53 -2.91
C VAL A 250 -3.30 -0.90 -1.48
N ILE A 251 -3.16 0.13 -0.64
CA ILE A 251 -2.92 0.00 0.80
C ILE A 251 -4.04 0.65 1.59
N GLU A 252 -4.19 0.19 2.82
CA GLU A 252 -5.08 0.79 3.79
C GLU A 252 -4.34 1.06 5.10
N LEU A 253 -4.45 2.28 5.62
CA LEU A 253 -4.03 2.60 6.98
C LEU A 253 -5.16 2.27 7.93
N VAL A 254 -4.89 1.40 8.89
CA VAL A 254 -5.89 0.91 9.85
C VAL A 254 -5.45 1.14 11.28
N ILE A 255 -6.42 1.27 12.18
CA ILE A 255 -6.23 1.31 13.63
C ILE A 255 -7.19 0.32 14.30
N THR A 256 -6.75 -0.39 15.33
CA THR A 256 -7.62 -1.30 16.09
C THR A 256 -8.72 -0.54 16.83
N ASP A 257 -9.91 -1.14 16.93
CA ASP A 257 -11.00 -0.59 17.75
C ASP A 257 -10.56 -0.37 19.21
N MET A 258 -9.73 -1.24 19.73
CA MET A 258 -9.16 -1.09 21.08
C MET A 258 -8.29 0.16 21.21
N ALA A 259 -7.45 0.48 20.25
CA ALA A 259 -6.63 1.68 20.24
C ALA A 259 -7.46 2.94 19.98
N TRP A 260 -8.41 2.85 19.04
CA TRP A 260 -9.35 3.94 18.72
C TRP A 260 -10.14 4.40 19.93
N ASN A 261 -10.62 3.46 20.74
CA ASN A 261 -11.39 3.74 21.95
C ASN A 261 -10.55 4.28 23.13
N LYS A 262 -9.21 4.28 23.04
CA LYS A 262 -8.34 4.99 24.00
C LYS A 262 -8.29 6.50 23.74
N LEU A 263 -8.66 6.94 22.54
CA LEU A 263 -8.57 8.33 22.10
C LEU A 263 -9.82 9.10 22.46
N THR A 264 -9.65 10.37 22.83
CA THR A 264 -10.79 11.30 22.93
C THR A 264 -11.34 11.63 21.54
N ALA A 265 -12.57 12.17 21.49
CA ALA A 265 -13.17 12.59 20.22
C ALA A 265 -12.31 13.65 19.49
N ALA A 266 -11.64 14.54 20.23
CA ALA A 266 -10.73 15.53 19.64
C ALA A 266 -9.48 14.84 19.04
N GLN A 267 -8.87 13.89 19.75
CA GLN A 267 -7.74 13.12 19.26
C GLN A 267 -8.11 12.26 18.05
N GLN A 268 -9.28 11.62 18.04
CA GLN A 268 -9.79 10.87 16.88
C GLN A 268 -9.94 11.76 15.64
N GLU A 269 -10.44 12.97 15.82
CA GLU A 269 -10.57 13.93 14.72
C GLU A 269 -9.20 14.40 14.20
N CYS A 270 -8.20 14.58 15.08
CA CYS A 270 -6.82 14.85 14.66
C CYS A 270 -6.27 13.73 13.77
N LEU A 271 -6.52 12.46 14.11
CA LEU A 271 -6.10 11.32 13.27
C LEU A 271 -6.78 11.34 11.90
N LYS A 272 -8.09 11.64 11.83
CA LYS A 272 -8.82 11.72 10.56
C LYS A 272 -8.31 12.84 9.66
N ILE A 273 -8.01 14.02 10.23
CA ILE A 273 -7.43 15.14 9.49
C ILE A 273 -6.06 14.76 8.96
N ALA A 274 -5.18 14.20 9.81
CA ALA A 274 -3.87 13.71 9.40
C ALA A 274 -3.95 12.65 8.29
N ALA A 275 -4.91 11.72 8.39
CA ALA A 275 -5.14 10.68 7.37
C ALA A 275 -5.50 11.28 6.01
N LYS A 276 -6.38 12.28 5.98
CA LYS A 276 -6.74 13.00 4.74
C LYS A 276 -5.57 13.76 4.14
N GLU A 277 -4.74 14.40 4.96
CA GLU A 277 -3.53 15.09 4.50
C GLU A 277 -2.51 14.08 3.96
N CYS A 278 -2.36 12.92 4.63
CA CYS A 278 -1.47 11.85 4.19
C CYS A 278 -1.92 11.19 2.89
N GLN A 279 -3.22 11.10 2.64
CA GLN A 279 -3.74 10.63 1.35
C GLN A 279 -3.25 11.54 0.20
N ALA A 280 -3.33 12.86 0.39
CA ALA A 280 -2.82 13.82 -0.60
C ALA A 280 -1.30 13.75 -0.75
N TYR A 281 -0.56 13.59 0.35
CA TYR A 281 0.89 13.41 0.36
C TYR A 281 1.31 12.10 -0.35
N ASN A 282 0.59 11.01 -0.10
CA ASN A 282 0.81 9.73 -0.78
C ASN A 282 0.67 9.89 -2.31
N LYS A 283 -0.38 10.58 -2.77
CA LYS A 283 -0.59 10.87 -4.20
C LYS A 283 0.62 11.60 -4.80
N GLU A 284 1.04 12.71 -4.20
CA GLU A 284 2.17 13.50 -4.70
C GLU A 284 3.47 12.70 -4.74
N LEU A 285 3.70 11.87 -3.72
CA LEU A 285 4.93 11.09 -3.62
C LEU A 285 4.96 9.95 -4.63
N SER A 286 3.87 9.22 -4.81
CA SER A 286 3.79 8.05 -5.69
C SER A 286 3.89 8.41 -7.18
N GLU A 287 3.43 9.59 -7.59
CA GLU A 287 3.50 10.05 -8.98
C GLU A 287 4.95 10.13 -9.53
N LYS A 288 5.93 10.38 -8.66
CA LYS A 288 7.34 10.58 -9.06
C LYS A 288 8.21 9.35 -8.88
N VAL A 289 7.88 8.51 -7.91
CA VAL A 289 8.79 7.45 -7.45
C VAL A 289 9.05 6.39 -8.50
N GLU A 290 8.05 5.99 -9.28
CA GLU A 290 8.20 4.90 -10.25
C GLU A 290 9.18 5.26 -11.38
N GLU A 291 8.97 6.42 -12.04
CA GLU A 291 9.82 6.88 -13.13
C GLU A 291 11.26 7.17 -12.65
N ASP A 292 11.40 7.85 -11.51
CA ASP A 292 12.71 8.18 -10.95
C ASP A 292 13.45 6.93 -10.51
N THR A 293 12.77 5.95 -9.93
CA THR A 293 13.37 4.67 -9.53
C THR A 293 13.83 3.84 -10.73
N LEU A 294 13.03 3.76 -11.79
CA LEU A 294 13.45 3.08 -13.03
C LEU A 294 14.69 3.73 -13.65
N LYS A 295 14.77 5.07 -13.64
CA LYS A 295 15.95 5.80 -14.10
C LYS A 295 17.20 5.51 -13.23
N GLU A 296 17.04 5.45 -11.91
CA GLU A 296 18.15 5.14 -10.99
C GLU A 296 18.63 3.69 -11.13
N LEU A 297 17.73 2.75 -11.38
CA LEU A 297 18.09 1.36 -11.62
C LEU A 297 18.86 1.21 -12.93
N GLY A 298 18.47 1.95 -14.00
CA GLY A 298 19.20 2.01 -15.27
C GLY A 298 19.68 0.66 -15.76
N ASP A 299 20.97 0.54 -16.05
CA ASP A 299 21.58 -0.69 -16.56
C ASP A 299 21.67 -1.87 -15.55
N LYS A 300 21.23 -1.67 -14.30
CA LYS A 300 21.19 -2.74 -13.29
C LYS A 300 20.09 -3.75 -13.57
N ILE A 301 19.06 -3.34 -14.34
CA ILE A 301 17.93 -4.20 -14.69
C ILE A 301 17.68 -4.20 -16.19
N THR A 302 16.96 -5.22 -16.65
CA THR A 302 16.37 -5.25 -17.99
C THR A 302 14.86 -5.13 -17.83
N ALA A 303 14.34 -3.91 -18.00
CA ALA A 303 12.92 -3.65 -17.96
C ALA A 303 12.34 -3.66 -19.40
N VAL A 304 11.24 -4.39 -19.59
CA VAL A 304 10.60 -4.58 -20.90
C VAL A 304 9.15 -4.10 -20.85
N GLU A 305 8.84 -3.16 -21.71
CA GLU A 305 7.44 -2.76 -21.96
C GLU A 305 6.68 -3.91 -22.64
N VAL A 306 5.43 -4.15 -22.20
CA VAL A 306 4.59 -5.21 -22.74
C VAL A 306 3.26 -4.65 -23.29
N ASP A 307 2.74 -5.29 -24.33
CA ASP A 307 1.37 -5.06 -24.75
C ASP A 307 0.40 -5.72 -23.77
N LYS A 308 -0.32 -4.90 -22.99
CA LYS A 308 -1.23 -5.34 -21.93
C LYS A 308 -2.48 -6.06 -22.45
N THR A 309 -2.76 -6.01 -23.76
CA THR A 309 -4.00 -6.59 -24.35
C THR A 309 -4.15 -8.07 -24.04
N GLU A 310 -3.07 -8.85 -24.23
CA GLU A 310 -3.09 -10.28 -23.94
C GLU A 310 -3.19 -10.56 -22.44
N TRP A 311 -2.51 -9.77 -21.61
CA TRP A 311 -2.52 -9.87 -20.14
C TRP A 311 -3.92 -9.65 -19.58
N ILE A 312 -4.60 -8.59 -20.03
CA ILE A 312 -5.98 -8.28 -19.65
C ILE A 312 -6.92 -9.43 -20.05
N ALA A 313 -6.78 -9.93 -21.29
CA ALA A 313 -7.59 -11.05 -21.76
C ALA A 313 -7.41 -12.32 -20.93
N LYS A 314 -6.18 -12.63 -20.52
CA LYS A 314 -5.87 -13.80 -19.66
C LYS A 314 -6.43 -13.64 -18.24
N ALA A 315 -6.43 -12.42 -17.70
CA ALA A 315 -6.93 -12.15 -16.35
C ALA A 315 -8.47 -12.03 -16.27
N GLN A 316 -9.17 -11.96 -17.41
CA GLN A 316 -10.60 -11.66 -17.46
C GLN A 316 -11.46 -12.63 -16.64
N ASP A 317 -11.17 -13.93 -16.69
CA ASP A 317 -11.94 -14.93 -15.95
C ASP A 317 -11.77 -14.79 -14.43
N VAL A 318 -10.58 -14.38 -13.97
CA VAL A 318 -10.31 -14.09 -12.56
C VAL A 318 -11.16 -12.91 -12.10
N SER A 319 -11.21 -11.83 -12.89
CA SER A 319 -12.02 -10.65 -12.60
C SER A 319 -13.52 -10.97 -12.62
N ASN A 320 -13.98 -11.71 -13.63
CA ASN A 320 -15.39 -12.11 -13.76
C ASN A 320 -15.86 -12.94 -12.56
N GLU A 321 -15.05 -13.88 -12.07
CA GLU A 321 -15.39 -14.69 -10.92
C GLU A 321 -15.49 -13.85 -9.64
N ALA A 322 -14.50 -12.98 -9.41
CA ALA A 322 -14.44 -12.16 -8.19
C ALA A 322 -15.49 -11.04 -8.14
N THR A 323 -16.00 -10.59 -9.30
CA THR A 323 -17.02 -9.52 -9.37
C THR A 323 -18.46 -10.03 -9.31
N LYS A 324 -18.72 -11.35 -9.32
CA LYS A 324 -20.07 -11.93 -9.40
C LYS A 324 -21.07 -11.33 -8.42
N ASP A 325 -20.66 -11.22 -7.17
CA ASP A 325 -21.55 -10.79 -6.08
C ASP A 325 -21.53 -9.25 -5.91
N TYR A 326 -20.62 -8.54 -6.57
CA TYR A 326 -20.36 -7.12 -6.42
C TYR A 326 -20.28 -6.37 -7.74
N ALA A 327 -20.95 -6.87 -8.80
CA ALA A 327 -20.85 -6.32 -10.16
C ALA A 327 -21.22 -4.83 -10.21
N ASP A 328 -22.29 -4.43 -9.50
CA ASP A 328 -22.73 -3.02 -9.47
C ASP A 328 -21.69 -2.12 -8.75
N LEU A 329 -21.08 -2.60 -7.67
CA LEU A 329 -20.05 -1.87 -6.95
C LEU A 329 -18.78 -1.76 -7.80
N TYR A 330 -18.38 -2.85 -8.48
CA TYR A 330 -17.25 -2.81 -9.39
C TYR A 330 -17.49 -1.86 -10.56
N GLN A 331 -18.70 -1.83 -11.11
CA GLN A 331 -19.04 -0.88 -12.18
C GLN A 331 -18.93 0.58 -11.71
N LYS A 332 -19.38 0.89 -10.49
CA LYS A 332 -19.20 2.24 -9.91
C LYS A 332 -17.73 2.64 -9.82
N ILE A 333 -16.82 1.69 -9.45
CA ILE A 333 -15.38 1.97 -9.48
C ILE A 333 -14.93 2.29 -10.91
N GLN A 334 -15.37 1.47 -11.89
CA GLN A 334 -15.00 1.66 -13.30
C GLN A 334 -15.51 2.97 -13.90
N ASP A 335 -16.60 3.50 -13.42
CA ASP A 335 -17.20 4.77 -13.88
C ASP A 335 -16.42 6.02 -13.40
N LEU A 336 -15.42 5.85 -12.52
CA LEU A 336 -14.56 6.92 -12.02
C LEU A 336 -13.27 7.15 -12.85
N LYS A 337 -13.14 6.47 -13.99
CA LYS A 337 -11.99 6.62 -14.92
C LYS A 337 -11.77 8.03 -15.42
#